data_0cf7c30c28fab4d85ed28175cd01a03e
#
_entry.id   0cf7c30c28fab4d85ed28175cd01a03e
#
_cell.length_a   1.000
_cell.length_b   1.000
_cell.length_c   1.000
_cell.angle_alpha   90.00
_cell.angle_beta   90.00
_cell.angle_gamma   90.00
#
_symmetry.space_group_name_H-M   'P 1'
#
loop_
_entity.id
_entity.type
_entity.pdbx_description
1 polymer ?
#
loop_
_entity_poly.entity_id
_entity_poly.type
_entity_poly.pdbx_seq_one_letter_code
_entity_poly.pdbx_strand_id
1 'polypeptide(L)'
;MLFRSIIFLGHSLGSFLGRSFIAEHSDALAGAALSGSNGKPPAIATLGRGIARAERLRLGKRGKSQLIFQMWFGDYNKPFKPTRTPFDWLSRDETEVDAYVADPLCGFPFTTQLAIDVLDALPYATGRESLAPIRKDMPLYVFSGERDPVGANIQGLIGDLKAAGLTRLTTRIYPDARHETLNETNRDEVTRDLIAWLDGVVARQ
;
A
#
# COMPACT_ATOMS: atom_id res chain seq x y z
N MET A 1 13.18 20.93 -20.82
CA MET A 1 12.79 21.28 -19.45
C MET A 1 13.25 20.13 -18.57
N LEU A 2 14.29 20.33 -17.79
CA LEU A 2 14.77 19.30 -16.85
C LEU A 2 13.87 19.35 -15.61
N PHE A 3 13.20 18.24 -15.30
CA PHE A 3 12.49 18.10 -14.02
C PHE A 3 13.54 18.19 -12.89
N ARG A 4 13.36 19.16 -11.99
CA ARG A 4 14.30 19.37 -10.88
C ARG A 4 14.08 18.41 -9.71
N SER A 5 12.90 17.82 -9.60
CA SER A 5 12.52 16.99 -8.46
C SER A 5 11.57 15.88 -8.89
N ILE A 6 11.90 14.65 -8.52
CA ILE A 6 11.02 13.48 -8.67
C ILE A 6 10.56 13.08 -7.28
N ILE A 7 9.25 13.03 -7.07
CA ILE A 7 8.65 12.52 -5.85
C ILE A 7 7.85 11.28 -6.20
N PHE A 8 8.08 10.19 -5.48
CA PHE A 8 7.35 8.94 -5.63
C PHE A 8 6.09 8.97 -4.76
N LEU A 9 4.95 8.56 -5.31
CA LEU A 9 3.73 8.25 -4.53
C LEU A 9 3.31 6.81 -4.85
N GLY A 10 3.21 5.98 -3.83
CA GLY A 10 2.71 4.62 -3.95
C GLY A 10 1.52 4.36 -3.02
N HIS A 11 0.44 3.77 -3.56
CA HIS A 11 -0.73 3.37 -2.78
C HIS A 11 -0.88 1.85 -2.77
N SER A 12 -1.28 1.27 -1.64
CA SER A 12 -1.57 -0.16 -1.50
C SER A 12 -0.41 -1.03 -2.00
N LEU A 13 -0.65 -1.94 -2.95
CA LEU A 13 0.41 -2.75 -3.60
C LEU A 13 1.53 -1.87 -4.17
N GLY A 14 1.20 -0.69 -4.74
CA GLY A 14 2.18 0.27 -5.22
C GLY A 14 3.08 0.83 -4.12
N SER A 15 2.61 0.89 -2.87
CA SER A 15 3.45 1.30 -1.73
C SER A 15 4.47 0.22 -1.35
N PHE A 16 4.12 -1.06 -1.47
CA PHE A 16 5.06 -2.18 -1.23
C PHE A 16 6.12 -2.26 -2.32
N LEU A 17 5.73 -2.23 -3.59
CA LEU A 17 6.65 -2.21 -4.72
C LEU A 17 7.54 -0.96 -4.69
N GLY A 18 6.94 0.18 -4.32
CA GLY A 18 7.63 1.44 -4.15
C GLY A 18 8.73 1.40 -3.09
N ARG A 19 8.55 0.64 -2.01
CA ARG A 19 9.60 0.46 -0.99
C ARG A 19 10.83 -0.22 -1.56
N SER A 20 10.67 -1.24 -2.41
CA SER A 20 11.78 -1.87 -3.12
C SER A 20 12.47 -0.85 -4.05
N PHE A 21 11.69 -0.08 -4.81
CA PHE A 21 12.22 0.96 -5.69
C PHE A 21 12.98 2.05 -4.90
N ILE A 22 12.42 2.52 -3.79
CA ILE A 22 13.04 3.52 -2.93
C ILE A 22 14.35 3.00 -2.34
N ALA A 23 14.41 1.71 -1.96
CA ALA A 23 15.62 1.10 -1.43
C ALA A 23 16.79 1.17 -2.42
N GLU A 24 16.50 1.01 -3.71
CA GLU A 24 17.53 0.98 -4.76
C GLU A 24 17.82 2.37 -5.37
N HIS A 25 16.86 3.30 -5.28
CA HIS A 25 16.89 4.56 -6.04
C HIS A 25 16.61 5.81 -5.17
N SER A 26 16.77 5.74 -3.85
CA SER A 26 16.48 6.89 -2.97
C SER A 26 17.29 8.15 -3.30
N ASP A 27 18.48 8.01 -3.88
CA ASP A 27 19.33 9.15 -4.29
C ASP A 27 18.75 9.93 -5.48
N ALA A 28 17.94 9.28 -6.33
CA ALA A 28 17.28 9.92 -7.47
C ALA A 28 15.96 10.62 -7.09
N LEU A 29 15.47 10.40 -5.85
CA LEU A 29 14.19 10.94 -5.41
C LEU A 29 14.38 12.16 -4.52
N ALA A 30 13.55 13.16 -4.73
CA ALA A 30 13.39 14.30 -3.83
C ALA A 30 12.67 13.90 -2.53
N GLY A 31 11.80 12.92 -2.60
CA GLY A 31 11.04 12.35 -1.49
C GLY A 31 10.11 11.24 -1.96
N ALA A 32 9.46 10.58 -1.00
CA ALA A 32 8.46 9.55 -1.31
C ALA A 32 7.27 9.62 -0.35
N ALA A 33 6.09 9.26 -0.84
CA ALA A 33 4.87 9.12 -0.06
C ALA A 33 4.30 7.70 -0.21
N LEU A 34 3.94 7.07 0.89
CA LEU A 34 3.37 5.73 0.97
C LEU A 34 1.99 5.79 1.60
N SER A 35 0.97 5.44 0.82
CA SER A 35 -0.44 5.42 1.23
C SER A 35 -0.93 3.99 1.36
N GLY A 36 -1.71 3.68 2.40
CA GLY A 36 -2.31 2.35 2.58
C GLY A 36 -1.27 1.23 2.62
N SER A 37 -0.11 1.49 3.22
CA SER A 37 1.00 0.54 3.34
C SER A 37 0.88 -0.28 4.63
N ASN A 38 1.76 -1.27 4.79
CA ASN A 38 1.79 -2.13 5.98
C ASN A 38 3.23 -2.49 6.37
N GLY A 39 3.40 -2.96 7.59
CA GLY A 39 4.63 -3.58 8.06
C GLY A 39 4.83 -4.99 7.49
N LYS A 40 5.67 -5.76 8.16
CA LYS A 40 5.95 -7.16 7.78
C LYS A 40 4.66 -7.99 7.81
N PRO A 41 4.35 -8.73 6.73
CA PRO A 41 3.19 -9.60 6.70
C PRO A 41 3.31 -10.73 7.73
N PRO A 42 2.18 -11.26 8.21
CA PRO A 42 2.20 -12.39 9.13
C PRO A 42 2.80 -13.64 8.47
N ALA A 43 3.36 -14.55 9.29
CA ALA A 43 4.05 -15.76 8.81
C ALA A 43 3.16 -16.66 7.91
N ILE A 44 1.85 -16.59 8.04
CA ILE A 44 0.88 -17.33 7.21
C ILE A 44 0.98 -16.96 5.70
N ALA A 45 1.58 -15.83 5.35
CA ALA A 45 1.82 -15.47 3.95
C ALA A 45 2.71 -16.50 3.23
N THR A 46 3.57 -17.22 3.96
CA THR A 46 4.39 -18.31 3.41
C THR A 46 3.52 -19.50 2.94
N LEU A 47 2.46 -19.83 3.67
CA LEU A 47 1.49 -20.85 3.27
C LEU A 47 0.73 -20.41 2.01
N GLY A 48 0.38 -19.11 1.91
CA GLY A 48 -0.27 -18.53 0.74
C GLY A 48 0.53 -18.74 -0.56
N ARG A 49 1.87 -18.72 -0.48
CA ARG A 49 2.75 -19.01 -1.63
C ARG A 49 2.61 -20.45 -2.12
N GLY A 50 2.52 -21.43 -1.23
CA GLY A 50 2.30 -22.83 -1.59
C GLY A 50 0.96 -23.03 -2.29
N ILE A 51 -0.10 -22.41 -1.75
CA ILE A 51 -1.45 -22.43 -2.34
C ILE A 51 -1.46 -21.78 -3.71
N ALA A 52 -0.83 -20.62 -3.87
CA ALA A 52 -0.76 -19.93 -5.16
C ALA A 52 -0.04 -20.77 -6.23
N ARG A 53 1.02 -21.50 -5.87
CA ARG A 53 1.72 -22.42 -6.77
C ARG A 53 0.83 -23.62 -7.16
N ALA A 54 0.10 -24.21 -6.22
CA ALA A 54 -0.85 -25.29 -6.51
C ALA A 54 -1.97 -24.81 -7.44
N GLU A 55 -2.56 -23.65 -7.18
CA GLU A 55 -3.57 -23.05 -8.05
C GLU A 55 -3.03 -22.73 -9.46
N ARG A 56 -1.77 -22.31 -9.56
CA ARG A 56 -1.13 -22.09 -10.84
C ARG A 56 -0.95 -23.40 -11.64
N LEU A 57 -0.62 -24.51 -10.97
CA LEU A 57 -0.56 -25.83 -11.63
C LEU A 57 -1.95 -26.24 -12.14
N ARG A 58 -3.00 -25.94 -11.38
CA ARG A 58 -4.41 -26.28 -11.72
C ARG A 58 -4.98 -25.40 -12.83
N LEU A 59 -4.73 -24.07 -12.80
CA LEU A 59 -5.40 -23.08 -13.63
C LEU A 59 -4.50 -22.44 -14.70
N GLY A 60 -3.20 -22.75 -14.71
CA GLY A 60 -2.20 -22.09 -15.55
C GLY A 60 -1.85 -20.68 -15.07
N LYS A 61 -0.81 -20.08 -15.67
CA LYS A 61 -0.27 -18.75 -15.28
C LYS A 61 -1.28 -17.61 -15.32
N ARG A 62 -2.18 -17.64 -16.29
CA ARG A 62 -3.23 -16.62 -16.51
C ARG A 62 -4.55 -16.94 -15.83
N GLY A 63 -4.64 -18.11 -15.19
CA GLY A 63 -5.84 -18.52 -14.47
C GLY A 63 -6.15 -17.56 -13.31
N LYS A 64 -7.43 -17.32 -13.07
CA LYS A 64 -7.93 -16.49 -11.96
C LYS A 64 -8.46 -17.42 -10.89
N SER A 65 -7.91 -17.38 -9.69
CA SER A 65 -8.30 -18.24 -8.57
C SER A 65 -9.18 -17.49 -7.58
N GLN A 66 -10.40 -17.95 -7.43
CA GLN A 66 -11.31 -17.43 -6.41
C GLN A 66 -10.79 -17.72 -4.98
N LEU A 67 -10.12 -18.85 -4.81
CA LEU A 67 -9.50 -19.19 -3.51
C LEU A 67 -8.44 -18.14 -3.12
N ILE A 68 -7.52 -17.81 -4.02
CA ILE A 68 -6.50 -16.78 -3.77
C ILE A 68 -7.18 -15.43 -3.49
N PHE A 69 -8.19 -15.05 -4.29
CA PHE A 69 -8.91 -13.81 -4.09
C PHE A 69 -9.55 -13.72 -2.69
N GLN A 70 -10.21 -14.79 -2.25
CA GLN A 70 -10.82 -14.84 -0.93
C GLN A 70 -9.78 -14.82 0.21
N MET A 71 -8.64 -15.48 0.02
CA MET A 71 -7.55 -15.44 1.00
C MET A 71 -6.96 -14.03 1.19
N TRP A 72 -6.95 -13.21 0.14
CA TRP A 72 -6.37 -11.87 0.20
C TRP A 72 -7.37 -10.81 0.66
N PHE A 73 -8.60 -10.87 0.17
CA PHE A 73 -9.59 -9.81 0.34
C PHE A 73 -10.79 -10.20 1.20
N GLY A 74 -11.02 -11.51 1.41
CA GLY A 74 -12.24 -12.01 2.02
C GLY A 74 -12.50 -11.50 3.44
N ASP A 75 -11.45 -11.11 4.16
CA ASP A 75 -11.55 -10.64 5.53
C ASP A 75 -11.62 -9.12 5.66
N TYR A 76 -11.28 -8.36 4.60
CA TYR A 76 -11.17 -6.90 4.70
C TYR A 76 -12.51 -6.21 5.03
N ASN A 77 -13.62 -6.77 4.58
CA ASN A 77 -14.95 -6.23 4.90
C ASN A 77 -15.50 -6.64 6.28
N LYS A 78 -14.87 -7.59 6.99
CA LYS A 78 -15.40 -8.09 8.27
C LYS A 78 -15.64 -6.99 9.32
N PRO A 79 -14.73 -5.98 9.47
CA PRO A 79 -14.89 -4.90 10.45
C PRO A 79 -16.03 -3.91 10.12
N PHE A 80 -16.55 -3.95 8.88
CA PHE A 80 -17.51 -2.97 8.36
C PHE A 80 -18.93 -3.51 8.20
N LYS A 81 -19.22 -4.67 8.77
CA LYS A 81 -20.57 -5.28 8.71
C LYS A 81 -21.62 -4.45 9.46
N PRO A 82 -22.87 -4.35 8.94
CA PRO A 82 -23.34 -4.91 7.66
C PRO A 82 -22.75 -4.16 6.47
N THR A 83 -22.31 -4.90 5.44
CA THR A 83 -21.70 -4.33 4.24
C THR A 83 -22.70 -4.21 3.11
N ARG A 84 -22.58 -3.16 2.31
CA ARG A 84 -23.40 -2.88 1.14
C ARG A 84 -22.84 -3.56 -0.11
N THR A 85 -21.49 -3.59 -0.22
CA THR A 85 -20.75 -4.18 -1.33
C THR A 85 -19.60 -5.07 -0.83
N PRO A 86 -18.95 -5.86 -1.70
CA PRO A 86 -17.70 -6.55 -1.35
C PRO A 86 -16.51 -5.64 -1.08
N PHE A 87 -16.62 -4.34 -1.37
CA PHE A 87 -15.50 -3.39 -1.38
C PHE A 87 -15.68 -2.19 -0.43
N ASP A 88 -16.63 -2.26 0.51
CA ASP A 88 -16.85 -1.18 1.48
C ASP A 88 -15.61 -0.87 2.34
N TRP A 89 -14.66 -1.81 2.44
CA TRP A 89 -13.38 -1.61 3.12
C TRP A 89 -12.47 -0.56 2.46
N LEU A 90 -12.77 -0.15 1.23
CA LEU A 90 -11.98 0.86 0.50
C LEU A 90 -12.23 2.26 1.03
N SER A 91 -13.48 2.66 1.21
CA SER A 91 -13.84 4.03 1.60
C SER A 91 -15.18 4.06 2.35
N ARG A 92 -15.40 5.11 3.14
CA ARG A 92 -16.70 5.47 3.71
C ARG A 92 -17.60 6.21 2.71
N ASP A 93 -17.00 6.77 1.65
CA ASP A 93 -17.75 7.42 0.58
C ASP A 93 -18.36 6.36 -0.33
N GLU A 94 -19.67 6.18 -0.21
CA GLU A 94 -20.42 5.17 -0.98
C GLU A 94 -20.34 5.44 -2.49
N THR A 95 -20.24 6.70 -2.91
CA THR A 95 -20.13 7.07 -4.33
C THR A 95 -18.82 6.57 -4.92
N GLU A 96 -17.72 6.70 -4.18
CA GLU A 96 -16.40 6.20 -4.61
C GLU A 96 -16.38 4.67 -4.66
N VAL A 97 -16.99 4.00 -3.67
CA VAL A 97 -17.12 2.53 -3.67
C VAL A 97 -17.98 2.06 -4.84
N ASP A 98 -19.08 2.75 -5.15
CA ASP A 98 -19.95 2.40 -6.29
C ASP A 98 -19.22 2.61 -7.62
N ALA A 99 -18.45 3.69 -7.76
CA ALA A 99 -17.60 3.91 -8.94
C ALA A 99 -16.58 2.79 -9.12
N TYR A 100 -15.91 2.37 -8.03
CA TYR A 100 -14.97 1.24 -8.05
C TYR A 100 -15.65 -0.08 -8.48
N VAL A 101 -16.85 -0.36 -7.96
CA VAL A 101 -17.62 -1.58 -8.31
C VAL A 101 -18.07 -1.56 -9.76
N ALA A 102 -18.42 -0.39 -10.30
CA ALA A 102 -18.88 -0.22 -11.66
C ALA A 102 -17.75 -0.28 -12.71
N ASP A 103 -16.50 -0.01 -12.30
CA ASP A 103 -15.36 0.00 -13.21
C ASP A 103 -14.87 -1.42 -13.51
N PRO A 104 -14.92 -1.89 -14.78
CA PRO A 104 -14.44 -3.22 -15.17
C PRO A 104 -12.92 -3.42 -14.99
N LEU A 105 -12.17 -2.33 -14.79
CA LEU A 105 -10.74 -2.37 -14.52
C LEU A 105 -10.42 -2.44 -13.02
N CYS A 106 -11.44 -2.45 -12.15
CA CYS A 106 -11.32 -2.55 -10.70
C CYS A 106 -11.89 -3.87 -10.18
N GLY A 107 -11.46 -4.29 -8.99
CA GLY A 107 -12.04 -5.43 -8.26
C GLY A 107 -11.92 -6.81 -8.92
N PHE A 108 -11.20 -6.96 -10.02
CA PHE A 108 -11.05 -8.25 -10.69
C PHE A 108 -10.06 -9.18 -9.97
N PRO A 109 -10.28 -10.51 -9.99
CA PRO A 109 -9.35 -11.47 -9.41
C PRO A 109 -7.98 -11.45 -10.10
N PHE A 110 -6.92 -11.51 -9.31
CA PHE A 110 -5.55 -11.61 -9.81
C PHE A 110 -5.31 -12.92 -10.56
N THR A 111 -4.35 -12.89 -11.50
CA THR A 111 -3.83 -14.13 -12.08
C THR A 111 -3.02 -14.89 -11.04
N THR A 112 -2.98 -16.21 -11.17
CA THR A 112 -2.15 -17.06 -10.29
C THR A 112 -0.67 -16.67 -10.33
N GLN A 113 -0.18 -16.23 -11.50
CA GLN A 113 1.21 -15.78 -11.62
C GLN A 113 1.44 -14.47 -10.85
N LEU A 114 0.57 -13.46 -10.99
CA LEU A 114 0.69 -12.20 -10.24
C LEU A 114 0.69 -12.46 -8.73
N ALA A 115 -0.19 -13.37 -8.26
CA ALA A 115 -0.22 -13.73 -6.85
C ALA A 115 1.12 -14.29 -6.35
N ILE A 116 1.78 -15.16 -7.14
CA ILE A 116 3.09 -15.70 -6.81
C ILE A 116 4.14 -14.59 -6.81
N ASP A 117 4.18 -13.76 -7.85
CA ASP A 117 5.17 -12.70 -8.01
C ASP A 117 5.10 -11.69 -6.84
N VAL A 118 3.89 -11.31 -6.43
CA VAL A 118 3.70 -10.45 -5.25
C VAL A 118 4.17 -11.14 -3.97
N LEU A 119 3.78 -12.40 -3.74
CA LEU A 119 4.19 -13.15 -2.54
C LEU A 119 5.71 -13.40 -2.51
N ASP A 120 6.36 -13.48 -3.66
CA ASP A 120 7.82 -13.61 -3.75
C ASP A 120 8.53 -12.26 -3.51
N ALA A 121 7.94 -11.13 -3.91
CA ALA A 121 8.49 -9.78 -3.71
C ALA A 121 8.27 -9.24 -2.28
N LEU A 122 7.15 -9.57 -1.63
CA LEU A 122 6.77 -9.03 -0.32
C LEU A 122 7.84 -9.19 0.78
N PRO A 123 8.55 -10.32 0.92
CA PRO A 123 9.58 -10.46 1.97
C PRO A 123 10.67 -9.39 1.87
N TYR A 124 11.15 -9.08 0.67
CA TYR A 124 12.11 -8.00 0.46
C TYR A 124 11.45 -6.63 0.69
N ALA A 125 10.32 -6.36 0.02
CA ALA A 125 9.62 -5.08 0.13
C ALA A 125 9.23 -4.70 1.57
N THR A 126 9.01 -5.68 2.45
CA THR A 126 8.59 -5.45 3.85
C THR A 126 9.70 -5.76 4.87
N GLY A 127 10.83 -6.29 4.43
CA GLY A 127 11.98 -6.61 5.28
C GLY A 127 12.73 -5.36 5.76
N ARG A 128 13.39 -5.46 6.90
CA ARG A 128 14.25 -4.37 7.41
C ARG A 128 15.50 -4.15 6.55
N GLU A 129 15.97 -5.18 5.88
CA GLU A 129 17.11 -5.13 4.97
C GLU A 129 16.89 -4.19 3.79
N SER A 130 15.65 -4.07 3.27
CA SER A 130 15.32 -3.12 2.22
C SER A 130 15.31 -1.66 2.70
N LEU A 131 15.28 -1.42 4.00
CA LEU A 131 15.31 -0.07 4.58
C LEU A 131 16.75 0.46 4.79
N ALA A 132 17.73 -0.44 4.89
CA ALA A 132 19.12 -0.07 5.17
C ALA A 132 19.75 0.82 4.09
N PRO A 133 19.55 0.56 2.77
CA PRO A 133 20.13 1.38 1.71
C PRO A 133 19.44 2.74 1.53
N ILE A 134 18.24 2.95 2.05
CA ILE A 134 17.51 4.21 1.87
C ILE A 134 18.32 5.38 2.47
N ARG A 135 18.47 6.44 1.67
CA ARG A 135 19.10 7.68 2.12
C ARG A 135 18.40 8.23 3.37
N LYS A 136 19.16 8.48 4.45
CA LYS A 136 18.58 8.75 5.79
C LYS A 136 17.89 10.10 5.91
N ASP A 137 18.26 11.07 5.10
CA ASP A 137 17.69 12.42 5.02
C ASP A 137 16.60 12.54 3.94
N MET A 138 16.25 11.46 3.23
CA MET A 138 15.15 11.47 2.25
C MET A 138 13.82 11.75 2.95
N PRO A 139 13.07 12.78 2.52
CA PRO A 139 11.72 13.00 3.02
C PRO A 139 10.82 11.80 2.70
N LEU A 140 10.22 11.23 3.72
CA LEU A 140 9.27 10.13 3.57
C LEU A 140 7.96 10.47 4.30
N TYR A 141 6.85 10.37 3.60
CA TYR A 141 5.51 10.53 4.16
C TYR A 141 4.76 9.20 4.15
N VAL A 142 4.33 8.75 5.32
CA VAL A 142 3.53 7.52 5.45
C VAL A 142 2.17 7.91 6.01
N PHE A 143 1.11 7.61 5.24
CA PHE A 143 -0.24 7.91 5.68
C PHE A 143 -1.20 6.77 5.36
N SER A 144 -2.22 6.61 6.21
CA SER A 144 -3.22 5.54 6.11
C SER A 144 -4.48 5.92 6.86
N GLY A 145 -5.58 5.24 6.57
CA GLY A 145 -6.75 5.28 7.42
C GLY A 145 -6.54 4.50 8.71
N GLU A 146 -7.12 4.96 9.81
CA GLU A 146 -7.09 4.25 11.09
C GLU A 146 -7.77 2.88 11.00
N ARG A 147 -8.80 2.77 10.16
CA ARG A 147 -9.58 1.54 9.94
C ARG A 147 -9.18 0.79 8.67
N ASP A 148 -8.03 1.10 8.09
CA ASP A 148 -7.51 0.41 6.92
C ASP A 148 -7.16 -1.05 7.26
N PRO A 149 -7.85 -2.07 6.71
CA PRO A 149 -7.56 -3.47 7.00
C PRO A 149 -6.22 -3.93 6.40
N VAL A 150 -5.72 -3.27 5.36
CA VAL A 150 -4.38 -3.50 4.81
C VAL A 150 -3.33 -2.97 5.75
N GLY A 151 -3.57 -1.79 6.34
CA GLY A 151 -2.67 -1.09 7.25
C GLY A 151 -2.63 -1.62 8.69
N ALA A 152 -3.13 -2.82 8.96
CA ALA A 152 -3.25 -3.36 10.33
C ALA A 152 -1.94 -3.33 11.15
N ASN A 153 -0.77 -3.33 10.51
CA ASN A 153 0.54 -3.21 11.16
C ASN A 153 1.33 -1.98 10.67
N ILE A 154 0.64 -0.88 10.37
CA ILE A 154 1.31 0.37 9.90
C ILE A 154 2.27 0.92 10.95
N GLN A 155 1.97 0.76 12.24
CA GLN A 155 2.85 1.18 13.34
C GLN A 155 4.16 0.39 13.34
N GLY A 156 4.12 -0.89 12.95
CA GLY A 156 5.34 -1.70 12.76
C GLY A 156 6.21 -1.14 11.63
N LEU A 157 5.64 -0.74 10.50
CA LEU A 157 6.36 -0.07 9.42
C LEU A 157 6.99 1.24 9.90
N ILE A 158 6.22 2.10 10.59
CA ILE A 158 6.72 3.38 11.12
C ILE A 158 7.89 3.14 12.09
N GLY A 159 7.79 2.13 12.96
CA GLY A 159 8.85 1.74 13.87
C GLY A 159 10.11 1.27 13.15
N ASP A 160 9.97 0.44 12.12
CA ASP A 160 11.09 -0.06 11.32
C ASP A 160 11.79 1.06 10.52
N LEU A 161 11.04 2.02 9.97
CA LEU A 161 11.58 3.21 9.29
C LEU A 161 12.39 4.10 10.25
N LYS A 162 11.89 4.34 11.47
CA LYS A 162 12.60 5.06 12.52
C LYS A 162 13.87 4.32 12.95
N ALA A 163 13.76 3.01 13.16
CA ALA A 163 14.91 2.16 13.55
C ALA A 163 15.98 2.09 12.45
N ALA A 164 15.58 2.20 11.18
CA ALA A 164 16.50 2.31 10.05
C ALA A 164 17.23 3.68 9.98
N GLY A 165 16.88 4.64 10.84
CA GLY A 165 17.54 5.94 10.94
C GLY A 165 17.02 7.02 9.97
N LEU A 166 15.81 6.88 9.42
CA LEU A 166 15.22 7.94 8.59
C LEU A 166 14.89 9.16 9.46
N THR A 167 15.49 10.30 9.14
CA THR A 167 15.42 11.53 9.97
C THR A 167 14.30 12.47 9.56
N ARG A 168 13.76 12.33 8.31
CA ARG A 168 12.71 13.19 7.75
C ARG A 168 11.42 12.38 7.48
N LEU A 169 10.96 11.64 8.49
CA LEU A 169 9.74 10.84 8.43
C LEU A 169 8.55 11.64 8.93
N THR A 170 7.57 11.87 8.06
CA THR A 170 6.25 12.41 8.39
C THR A 170 5.24 11.25 8.40
N THR A 171 4.35 11.22 9.39
CA THR A 171 3.33 10.18 9.49
C THR A 171 1.96 10.79 9.78
N ARG A 172 0.91 10.27 9.13
CA ARG A 172 -0.47 10.70 9.39
C ARG A 172 -1.41 9.49 9.35
N ILE A 173 -2.16 9.28 10.42
CA ILE A 173 -3.25 8.30 10.47
C ILE A 173 -4.55 9.07 10.59
N TYR A 174 -5.43 8.89 9.60
CA TYR A 174 -6.70 9.62 9.54
C TYR A 174 -7.79 8.87 10.30
N PRO A 175 -8.42 9.50 11.31
CA PRO A 175 -9.45 8.86 12.13
C PRO A 175 -10.60 8.33 11.27
N ASP A 176 -11.09 7.14 11.61
CA ASP A 176 -12.17 6.42 10.93
C ASP A 176 -12.00 6.16 9.44
N ALA A 177 -10.99 6.74 8.77
CA ALA A 177 -10.75 6.52 7.35
C ALA A 177 -10.36 5.06 7.08
N ARG A 178 -10.78 4.56 5.92
CA ARG A 178 -10.51 3.22 5.42
C ARG A 178 -9.28 3.22 4.52
N HIS A 179 -9.19 2.30 3.55
CA HIS A 179 -7.98 2.05 2.77
C HIS A 179 -7.61 3.19 1.81
N GLU A 180 -8.56 3.68 1.03
CA GLU A 180 -8.33 4.70 -0.01
C GLU A 180 -8.52 6.11 0.54
N THR A 181 -7.58 6.58 1.35
CA THR A 181 -7.69 7.86 2.04
C THR A 181 -7.87 9.07 1.11
N LEU A 182 -7.38 9.02 -0.12
CA LEU A 182 -7.58 10.07 -1.14
C LEU A 182 -8.97 10.03 -1.78
N ASN A 183 -9.74 8.97 -1.57
CA ASN A 183 -11.13 8.78 -2.00
C ASN A 183 -12.09 8.71 -0.80
N GLU A 184 -11.66 9.14 0.38
CA GLU A 184 -12.45 9.14 1.59
C GLU A 184 -13.37 10.35 1.72
N THR A 185 -14.32 10.30 2.66
CA THR A 185 -15.21 11.44 2.96
C THR A 185 -14.45 12.69 3.41
N ASN A 186 -13.25 12.52 3.97
CA ASN A 186 -12.34 13.61 4.35
C ASN A 186 -11.14 13.79 3.38
N ARG A 187 -11.30 13.39 2.11
CA ARG A 187 -10.24 13.50 1.09
C ARG A 187 -9.63 14.90 0.92
N ASP A 188 -10.39 15.94 1.18
CA ASP A 188 -9.90 17.33 1.11
C ASP A 188 -8.84 17.62 2.17
N GLU A 189 -8.99 17.06 3.38
CA GLU A 189 -7.99 17.11 4.44
C GLU A 189 -6.73 16.34 4.01
N VAL A 190 -6.91 15.10 3.54
CA VAL A 190 -5.81 14.23 3.10
C VAL A 190 -5.02 14.88 1.97
N THR A 191 -5.73 15.46 1.00
CA THR A 191 -5.11 16.14 -0.15
C THR A 191 -4.35 17.39 0.28
N ARG A 192 -4.90 18.21 1.17
CA ARG A 192 -4.18 19.38 1.72
C ARG A 192 -2.90 18.98 2.45
N ASP A 193 -2.97 17.95 3.31
CA ASP A 193 -1.80 17.46 4.04
C ASP A 193 -0.73 16.95 3.09
N LEU A 194 -1.12 16.21 2.05
CA LEU A 194 -0.20 15.71 1.03
C LEU A 194 0.44 16.86 0.25
N ILE A 195 -0.33 17.85 -0.22
CA ILE A 195 0.17 19.03 -0.92
C ILE A 195 1.12 19.83 -0.03
N ALA A 196 0.75 20.08 1.23
CA ALA A 196 1.60 20.81 2.17
C ALA A 196 2.95 20.09 2.40
N TRP A 197 2.93 18.75 2.46
CA TRP A 197 4.15 17.97 2.55
C TRP A 197 4.98 18.07 1.26
N LEU A 198 4.35 17.97 0.08
CA LEU A 198 5.02 18.12 -1.23
C LEU A 198 5.71 19.48 -1.36
N ASP A 199 5.00 20.56 -1.02
CA ASP A 199 5.54 21.93 -1.06
C ASP A 199 6.76 22.07 -0.13
N GLY A 200 6.69 21.45 1.08
CA GLY A 200 7.81 21.42 2.02
C GLY A 200 9.02 20.62 1.53
N VAL A 201 8.82 19.64 0.65
CA VAL A 201 9.91 18.87 0.01
C VAL A 201 10.57 19.72 -1.09
N VAL A 202 9.75 20.34 -1.95
CA VAL A 202 10.24 21.12 -3.11
C VAL A 202 10.93 22.40 -2.68
N ALA A 203 10.42 23.11 -1.66
CA ALA A 203 11.00 24.36 -1.17
C ALA A 203 12.40 24.23 -0.54
N ARG A 204 12.84 23.01 -0.23
CA ARG A 204 14.13 22.74 0.44
C ARG A 204 15.20 22.19 -0.51
N GLN A 205 14.95 22.22 -1.81
CA GLN A 205 15.89 21.86 -2.87
C GLN A 205 16.48 23.11 -3.54
#